data_a8917b92abcbc2efb15625413bd85796
#
_entry.id   a8917b92abcbc2efb15625413bd85796
#
_cell.length_a   1.000
_cell.length_b   1.000
_cell.length_c   1.000
_cell.angle_alpha   90.00
_cell.angle_beta   90.00
_cell.angle_gamma   90.00
#
_symmetry.space_group_name_H-M   'P 1'
#
loop_
_entity.id
_entity.type
_entity.pdbx_description
1 polymer ?
#
loop_
_entity_poly.entity_id
_entity_poly.type
_entity_poly.pdbx_seq_one_letter_code
_entity_poly.pdbx_strand_id
1 'polypeptide(L)'
;MRFTYCPHCGNKLIRKEIGDEGMIPYCADCEVPLWDLFTTCIIAAVVNKENEIALLRQNYVSATSYVCVAGVMKPGESAEDTVIREVKEEIGLDVEALEYIKSYPYEKKEMLMLGFKAVVEKSEFMISGEVDSVEWVSYEHALEKLREGSIAWQLVKAVITDAKGEG
;
A
#
# COMPACT_ATOMS: atom_id res chain seq x y z
N MET A 1 -9.62 10.50 -8.74
CA MET A 1 -11.07 10.86 -8.54
C MET A 1 -11.27 12.28 -9.08
N ARG A 2 -12.26 12.46 -9.95
CA ARG A 2 -12.55 13.75 -10.59
C ARG A 2 -13.80 14.37 -10.00
N PHE A 3 -13.71 15.62 -9.59
CA PHE A 3 -14.83 16.36 -9.01
C PHE A 3 -15.66 17.08 -10.09
N THR A 4 -16.98 17.03 -9.95
CA THR A 4 -17.94 17.85 -10.72
C THR A 4 -18.51 18.97 -9.86
N TYR A 5 -18.61 18.73 -8.56
CA TYR A 5 -19.10 19.65 -7.56
C TYR A 5 -18.05 19.86 -6.47
N CYS A 6 -18.03 21.05 -5.88
CA CYS A 6 -17.13 21.39 -4.79
C CYS A 6 -17.46 20.56 -3.52
N PRO A 7 -16.51 19.84 -2.92
CA PRO A 7 -16.77 19.09 -1.70
C PRO A 7 -16.98 19.98 -0.45
N HIS A 8 -16.64 21.27 -0.53
CA HIS A 8 -16.81 22.20 0.59
C HIS A 8 -18.17 22.90 0.57
N CYS A 9 -18.62 23.40 -0.59
CA CYS A 9 -19.85 24.20 -0.68
C CYS A 9 -20.95 23.57 -1.53
N GLY A 10 -20.68 22.46 -2.23
CA GLY A 10 -21.64 21.77 -3.07
C GLY A 10 -21.88 22.43 -4.44
N ASN A 11 -21.28 23.57 -4.75
CA ASN A 11 -21.48 24.27 -6.00
C ASN A 11 -20.77 23.57 -7.18
N LYS A 12 -21.35 23.70 -8.36
CA LYS A 12 -20.78 23.13 -9.58
C LYS A 12 -19.45 23.82 -9.92
N LEU A 13 -18.44 23.00 -10.24
CA LEU A 13 -17.12 23.50 -10.61
C LEU A 13 -17.10 24.05 -12.03
N ILE A 14 -16.31 25.10 -12.22
CA ILE A 14 -15.92 25.63 -13.52
C ILE A 14 -14.52 25.12 -13.89
N ARG A 15 -14.10 25.34 -15.13
CA ARG A 15 -12.72 25.12 -15.57
C ARG A 15 -12.00 26.47 -15.54
N LYS A 16 -10.83 26.51 -14.89
CA LYS A 16 -9.97 27.71 -14.81
C LYS A 16 -8.54 27.33 -15.14
N GLU A 17 -7.87 28.16 -15.90
CA GLU A 17 -6.45 28.00 -16.18
C GLU A 17 -5.63 28.33 -14.92
N ILE A 18 -4.76 27.42 -14.52
CA ILE A 18 -3.91 27.53 -13.33
C ILE A 18 -2.46 27.31 -13.75
N GLY A 19 -1.78 28.40 -14.08
CA GLY A 19 -0.38 28.37 -14.51
C GLY A 19 -0.12 27.36 -15.64
N ASP A 20 0.92 26.56 -15.51
CA ASP A 20 1.34 25.52 -16.45
C ASP A 20 0.54 24.20 -16.32
N GLU A 21 -0.31 24.07 -15.31
CA GLU A 21 -1.20 22.91 -15.12
C GLU A 21 -2.42 22.93 -16.07
N GLY A 22 -2.64 24.04 -16.78
CA GLY A 22 -3.73 24.18 -17.73
C GLY A 22 -5.10 24.32 -17.08
N MET A 23 -6.13 23.69 -17.69
CA MET A 23 -7.52 23.87 -17.28
C MET A 23 -7.90 22.91 -16.15
N ILE A 24 -7.92 23.42 -14.91
CA ILE A 24 -8.23 22.66 -13.68
C ILE A 24 -9.68 22.93 -13.23
N PRO A 25 -10.38 21.93 -12.65
CA PRO A 25 -11.65 22.18 -11.96
C PRO A 25 -11.46 23.20 -10.83
N TYR A 26 -12.30 24.22 -10.78
CA TYR A 26 -12.17 25.34 -9.85
C TYR A 26 -13.52 25.70 -9.24
N CYS A 27 -13.55 25.91 -7.93
CA CYS A 27 -14.72 26.45 -7.26
C CYS A 27 -14.62 27.97 -7.21
N ALA A 28 -15.55 28.66 -7.87
CA ALA A 28 -15.55 30.13 -7.89
C ALA A 28 -15.93 30.71 -6.53
N ASP A 29 -16.80 30.06 -5.77
CA ASP A 29 -17.27 30.57 -4.46
C ASP A 29 -16.25 30.35 -3.33
N CYS A 30 -15.54 29.22 -3.36
CA CYS A 30 -14.48 28.91 -2.38
C CYS A 30 -13.10 29.43 -2.82
N GLU A 31 -12.99 29.88 -4.07
CA GLU A 31 -11.74 30.34 -4.70
C GLU A 31 -10.58 29.34 -4.66
N VAL A 32 -10.91 28.04 -4.81
CA VAL A 32 -9.90 26.96 -4.74
C VAL A 32 -9.89 26.07 -5.99
N PRO A 33 -8.71 25.67 -6.49
CA PRO A 33 -8.59 24.62 -7.48
C PRO A 33 -8.86 23.24 -6.84
N LEU A 34 -9.44 22.34 -7.61
CA LEU A 34 -9.70 20.95 -7.21
C LEU A 34 -8.83 20.02 -8.07
N TRP A 35 -7.77 19.51 -7.47
CA TRP A 35 -6.86 18.56 -8.10
C TRP A 35 -7.50 17.16 -8.17
N ASP A 36 -7.10 16.39 -9.15
CA ASP A 36 -7.46 14.96 -9.18
C ASP A 36 -6.87 14.26 -7.95
N LEU A 37 -7.70 13.56 -7.18
CA LEU A 37 -7.29 12.84 -6.00
C LEU A 37 -7.13 11.36 -6.31
N PHE A 38 -6.16 10.75 -5.66
CA PHE A 38 -5.97 9.30 -5.61
C PHE A 38 -5.71 8.87 -4.16
N THR A 39 -6.06 7.63 -3.84
CA THR A 39 -5.85 7.09 -2.51
C THR A 39 -4.38 6.70 -2.35
N THR A 40 -3.72 7.16 -1.30
CA THR A 40 -2.37 6.74 -0.95
C THR A 40 -2.43 5.61 0.06
N CYS A 41 -1.73 4.52 -0.25
CA CYS A 41 -1.67 3.30 0.55
C CYS A 41 -0.22 2.87 0.73
N ILE A 42 0.02 2.03 1.72
CA ILE A 42 1.26 1.27 1.82
C ILE A 42 1.03 -0.20 1.43
N ILE A 43 2.09 -0.87 1.07
CA ILE A 43 2.18 -2.33 0.98
C ILE A 43 3.53 -2.75 1.54
N ALA A 44 3.55 -3.74 2.43
CA ALA A 44 4.76 -4.17 3.12
C ALA A 44 5.05 -5.66 2.94
N ALA A 45 6.25 -5.98 2.45
CA ALA A 45 6.82 -7.32 2.57
C ALA A 45 7.42 -7.44 3.98
N VAL A 46 6.69 -8.11 4.87
CA VAL A 46 7.13 -8.34 6.26
C VAL A 46 8.03 -9.55 6.30
N VAL A 47 9.30 -9.35 6.68
CA VAL A 47 10.35 -10.37 6.61
C VAL A 47 10.99 -10.60 7.98
N ASN A 48 11.52 -11.80 8.19
CA ASN A 48 12.31 -12.15 9.37
C ASN A 48 13.78 -12.48 9.02
N LYS A 49 14.60 -12.75 10.03
CA LYS A 49 16.03 -13.08 9.88
C LYS A 49 16.28 -14.48 9.30
N GLU A 50 15.24 -15.31 9.16
CA GLU A 50 15.31 -16.67 8.59
C GLU A 50 15.01 -16.71 7.10
N ASN A 51 14.96 -15.54 6.43
CA ASN A 51 14.59 -15.39 5.01
C ASN A 51 13.18 -15.92 4.69
N GLU A 52 12.23 -15.59 5.55
CA GLU A 52 10.82 -15.86 5.33
C GLU A 52 10.04 -14.55 5.23
N ILE A 53 8.92 -14.61 4.54
CA ILE A 53 7.97 -13.50 4.38
C ILE A 53 6.62 -13.92 4.98
N ALA A 54 6.00 -13.04 5.74
CA ALA A 54 4.61 -13.21 6.17
C ALA A 54 3.68 -12.94 4.98
N LEU A 55 2.95 -13.97 4.56
CA LEU A 55 1.94 -13.86 3.52
C LEU A 55 0.55 -14.11 4.10
N LEU A 56 -0.40 -13.26 3.73
CA LEU A 56 -1.75 -13.23 4.29
C LEU A 56 -2.77 -13.79 3.31
N ARG A 57 -3.83 -14.39 3.88
CA ARG A 57 -5.08 -14.66 3.15
C ARG A 57 -6.12 -13.66 3.60
N GLN A 58 -6.71 -12.97 2.66
CA GLN A 58 -7.78 -11.99 2.86
C GLN A 58 -8.79 -12.19 1.73
N ASN A 59 -9.85 -12.96 1.98
CA ASN A 59 -10.81 -13.38 0.94
C ASN A 59 -11.50 -12.20 0.26
N TYR A 60 -11.69 -11.07 0.95
CA TYR A 60 -12.24 -9.85 0.37
C TYR A 60 -11.29 -9.15 -0.61
N VAL A 61 -9.96 -9.41 -0.52
CA VAL A 61 -8.95 -8.90 -1.47
C VAL A 61 -8.72 -9.89 -2.59
N SER A 62 -8.51 -11.17 -2.26
CA SER A 62 -8.27 -12.25 -3.21
C SER A 62 -8.73 -13.60 -2.65
N ALA A 63 -9.66 -14.26 -3.34
CA ALA A 63 -10.14 -15.59 -2.95
C ALA A 63 -9.11 -16.71 -3.21
N THR A 64 -8.13 -16.48 -4.08
CA THR A 64 -7.24 -17.55 -4.58
C THR A 64 -5.76 -17.35 -4.28
N SER A 65 -5.31 -16.12 -4.08
CA SER A 65 -3.89 -15.79 -3.92
C SER A 65 -3.62 -15.18 -2.56
N TYR A 66 -2.40 -15.38 -2.08
CA TYR A 66 -1.89 -14.66 -0.93
C TYR A 66 -1.63 -13.18 -1.27
N VAL A 67 -1.56 -12.35 -0.24
CA VAL A 67 -1.29 -10.92 -0.30
C VAL A 67 -0.24 -10.53 0.76
N CYS A 68 0.32 -9.33 0.63
CA CYS A 68 1.15 -8.71 1.67
C CYS A 68 0.28 -7.82 2.56
N VAL A 69 0.79 -7.45 3.74
CA VAL A 69 0.20 -6.41 4.58
C VAL A 69 0.04 -5.14 3.77
N ALA A 70 -1.12 -4.51 3.82
CA ALA A 70 -1.39 -3.28 3.09
C ALA A 70 -2.48 -2.45 3.77
N GLY A 71 -2.34 -1.13 3.74
CA GLY A 71 -3.33 -0.26 4.35
C GLY A 71 -3.36 1.14 3.77
N VAL A 72 -4.47 1.83 4.01
CA VAL A 72 -4.67 3.22 3.60
C VAL A 72 -4.01 4.14 4.61
N MET A 73 -3.24 5.11 4.12
CA MET A 73 -2.67 6.17 4.94
C MET A 73 -3.78 7.07 5.47
N LYS A 74 -3.75 7.36 6.77
CA LYS A 74 -4.68 8.30 7.41
C LYS A 74 -4.09 9.71 7.36
N PRO A 75 -4.93 10.77 7.33
CA PRO A 75 -4.46 12.14 7.44
C PRO A 75 -3.57 12.34 8.68
N GLY A 76 -2.35 12.87 8.47
CA GLY A 76 -1.38 13.09 9.53
C GLY A 76 -0.43 11.92 9.81
N GLU A 77 -0.61 10.76 9.16
CA GLU A 77 0.36 9.66 9.23
C GLU A 77 1.45 9.82 8.17
N SER A 78 2.68 9.44 8.52
CA SER A 78 3.72 9.13 7.52
C SER A 78 3.48 7.75 6.90
N ALA A 79 4.15 7.44 5.80
CA ALA A 79 4.08 6.10 5.20
C ALA A 79 4.68 5.05 6.14
N GLU A 80 5.77 5.39 6.82
CA GLU A 80 6.45 4.56 7.81
C GLU A 80 5.55 4.24 9.01
N ASP A 81 4.87 5.25 9.56
CA ASP A 81 3.92 5.05 10.67
C ASP A 81 2.75 4.16 10.25
N THR A 82 2.27 4.34 9.01
CA THR A 82 1.21 3.49 8.45
C THR A 82 1.67 2.04 8.34
N VAL A 83 2.90 1.76 7.88
CA VAL A 83 3.44 0.37 7.84
C VAL A 83 3.48 -0.23 9.23
N ILE A 84 4.03 0.48 10.22
CA ILE A 84 4.13 0.01 11.60
C ILE A 84 2.74 -0.32 12.16
N ARG A 85 1.79 0.57 11.96
CA ARG A 85 0.40 0.39 12.40
C ARG A 85 -0.26 -0.82 11.74
N GLU A 86 -0.21 -0.93 10.41
CA GLU A 86 -0.87 -2.02 9.67
C GLU A 86 -0.24 -3.39 10.00
N VAL A 87 1.09 -3.48 10.11
CA VAL A 87 1.75 -4.73 10.55
C VAL A 87 1.28 -5.13 11.95
N LYS A 88 1.17 -4.15 12.87
CA LYS A 88 0.69 -4.42 14.22
C LYS A 88 -0.79 -4.78 14.26
N GLU A 89 -1.64 -4.08 13.50
CA GLU A 89 -3.09 -4.28 13.46
C GLU A 89 -3.45 -5.61 12.77
N GLU A 90 -2.85 -5.93 11.61
CA GLU A 90 -3.23 -7.10 10.82
C GLU A 90 -2.63 -8.41 11.35
N ILE A 91 -1.38 -8.42 11.80
CA ILE A 91 -0.65 -9.64 12.15
C ILE A 91 0.03 -9.65 13.54
N GLY A 92 -0.07 -8.56 14.27
CA GLY A 92 0.35 -8.46 15.68
C GLY A 92 1.85 -8.31 15.91
N LEU A 93 2.67 -8.13 14.87
CA LEU A 93 4.12 -8.04 15.00
C LEU A 93 4.61 -6.61 15.19
N ASP A 94 5.77 -6.46 15.83
CA ASP A 94 6.45 -5.19 16.01
C ASP A 94 7.57 -5.05 14.96
N VAL A 95 7.59 -3.91 14.25
CA VAL A 95 8.58 -3.63 13.22
C VAL A 95 9.87 -3.12 13.84
N GLU A 96 10.99 -3.79 13.55
CA GLU A 96 12.33 -3.40 14.02
C GLU A 96 13.05 -2.44 13.06
N ALA A 97 12.83 -2.62 11.74
CA ALA A 97 13.43 -1.79 10.71
C ALA A 97 12.53 -1.70 9.48
N LEU A 98 12.60 -0.56 8.79
CA LEU A 98 11.88 -0.29 7.55
C LEU A 98 12.84 0.14 6.45
N GLU A 99 12.53 -0.30 5.23
CA GLU A 99 13.21 0.11 4.02
C GLU A 99 12.18 0.40 2.93
N TYR A 100 12.20 1.63 2.38
CA TYR A 100 11.38 1.97 1.23
C TYR A 100 11.96 1.32 -0.03
N ILE A 101 11.15 0.58 -0.75
CA ILE A 101 11.59 -0.12 -1.96
C ILE A 101 11.20 0.67 -3.21
N LYS A 102 9.89 0.95 -3.39
CA LYS A 102 9.38 1.56 -4.61
C LYS A 102 7.92 1.97 -4.47
N SER A 103 7.47 2.93 -5.27
CA SER A 103 6.05 3.23 -5.45
C SER A 103 5.46 2.46 -6.64
N TYR A 104 4.19 2.07 -6.50
CA TYR A 104 3.44 1.30 -7.47
C TYR A 104 2.11 2.02 -7.78
N PRO A 105 1.92 2.56 -8.99
CA PRO A 105 0.62 3.08 -9.40
C PRO A 105 -0.36 1.92 -9.61
N TYR A 106 -1.57 2.05 -9.06
CA TYR A 106 -2.66 1.11 -9.27
C TYR A 106 -3.85 1.84 -9.92
N GLU A 107 -3.75 2.05 -11.22
CA GLU A 107 -4.70 2.84 -12.01
C GLU A 107 -6.16 2.37 -11.87
N LYS A 108 -6.39 1.05 -11.85
CA LYS A 108 -7.75 0.47 -11.75
C LYS A 108 -8.53 0.90 -10.52
N LYS A 109 -7.84 1.29 -9.45
CA LYS A 109 -8.45 1.76 -8.19
C LYS A 109 -8.09 3.21 -7.87
N GLU A 110 -7.43 3.92 -8.78
CA GLU A 110 -6.92 5.28 -8.55
C GLU A 110 -6.12 5.36 -7.24
N MET A 111 -5.15 4.45 -7.07
CA MET A 111 -4.33 4.35 -5.86
C MET A 111 -2.84 4.47 -6.20
N LEU A 112 -2.08 5.04 -5.26
CA LEU A 112 -0.62 4.95 -5.21
C LEU A 112 -0.24 4.11 -4.00
N MET A 113 0.48 3.01 -4.23
CA MET A 113 0.97 2.14 -3.17
C MET A 113 2.47 2.35 -2.97
N LEU A 114 2.87 2.71 -1.75
CA LEU A 114 4.26 2.86 -1.34
C LEU A 114 4.74 1.51 -0.77
N GLY A 115 5.69 0.89 -1.45
CA GLY A 115 6.19 -0.44 -1.11
C GLY A 115 7.36 -0.40 -0.14
N PHE A 116 7.25 -1.17 0.93
CA PHE A 116 8.26 -1.28 1.98
C PHE A 116 8.67 -2.74 2.23
N LYS A 117 9.90 -2.91 2.68
CA LYS A 117 10.36 -4.08 3.40
C LYS A 117 10.31 -3.75 4.89
N ALA A 118 9.57 -4.54 5.66
CA ALA A 118 9.47 -4.40 7.10
C ALA A 118 10.14 -5.60 7.77
N VAL A 119 11.20 -5.35 8.55
CA VAL A 119 11.91 -6.40 9.29
C VAL A 119 11.29 -6.55 10.67
N VAL A 120 10.98 -7.78 11.03
CA VAL A 120 10.41 -8.14 12.34
C VAL A 120 11.15 -9.31 12.95
N GLU A 121 11.05 -9.49 14.28
CA GLU A 121 11.42 -10.73 14.91
C GLU A 121 10.34 -11.80 14.68
N LYS A 122 10.76 -13.02 14.33
CA LYS A 122 9.82 -14.12 14.09
C LYS A 122 9.12 -14.49 15.40
N SER A 123 7.80 -14.37 15.41
CA SER A 123 6.95 -14.79 16.53
C SER A 123 5.61 -15.34 16.04
N GLU A 124 4.76 -15.77 16.97
CA GLU A 124 3.40 -16.17 16.66
C GLU A 124 2.57 -14.97 16.20
N PHE A 125 1.72 -15.19 15.21
CA PHE A 125 0.85 -14.14 14.69
C PHE A 125 -0.38 -13.93 15.58
N MET A 126 -0.75 -12.67 15.79
CA MET A 126 -2.03 -12.27 16.34
C MET A 126 -2.84 -11.57 15.25
N ILE A 127 -3.63 -12.35 14.51
CA ILE A 127 -4.37 -11.84 13.34
C ILE A 127 -5.63 -11.07 13.75
N SER A 128 -5.93 -10.01 13.00
CA SER A 128 -7.18 -9.25 13.13
C SER A 128 -8.35 -9.97 12.47
N GLY A 129 -9.56 -9.46 12.66
CA GLY A 129 -10.76 -9.97 11.98
C GLY A 129 -10.77 -9.74 10.46
N GLU A 130 -9.84 -8.97 9.91
CA GLU A 130 -9.70 -8.70 8.48
C GLU A 130 -8.79 -9.72 7.76
N VAL A 131 -8.05 -10.53 8.53
CA VAL A 131 -7.10 -11.53 8.03
C VAL A 131 -7.65 -12.92 8.29
N ASP A 132 -7.87 -13.71 7.25
CA ASP A 132 -8.35 -15.10 7.36
C ASP A 132 -7.26 -16.05 7.88
N SER A 133 -6.03 -15.87 7.41
CA SER A 133 -4.85 -16.59 7.88
C SER A 133 -3.57 -15.89 7.47
N VAL A 134 -2.49 -16.20 8.17
CA VAL A 134 -1.12 -15.74 7.84
C VAL A 134 -0.15 -16.88 8.06
N GLU A 135 0.87 -16.95 7.24
CA GLU A 135 1.94 -17.93 7.38
C GLU A 135 3.31 -17.35 7.01
N TRP A 136 4.35 -17.87 7.65
CA TRP A 136 5.72 -17.65 7.21
C TRP A 136 6.03 -18.51 5.99
N VAL A 137 6.48 -17.88 4.91
CA VAL A 137 6.83 -18.56 3.65
C VAL A 137 8.27 -18.23 3.31
N SER A 138 9.08 -19.25 3.04
CA SER A 138 10.47 -19.03 2.63
C SER A 138 10.55 -18.24 1.33
N TYR A 139 11.61 -17.47 1.14
CA TYR A 139 11.88 -16.70 -0.08
C TYR A 139 11.80 -17.55 -1.35
N GLU A 140 12.17 -18.82 -1.28
CA GLU A 140 12.13 -19.74 -2.42
C GLU A 140 10.71 -20.01 -2.94
N HIS A 141 9.72 -20.03 -2.04
CA HIS A 141 8.33 -20.37 -2.37
C HIS A 141 7.37 -19.18 -2.37
N ALA A 142 7.82 -18.02 -1.90
CA ALA A 142 6.92 -16.87 -1.71
C ALA A 142 6.28 -16.39 -3.03
N LEU A 143 7.04 -16.36 -4.13
CA LEU A 143 6.53 -15.90 -5.43
C LEU A 143 5.48 -16.85 -6.03
N GLU A 144 5.53 -18.16 -5.72
CA GLU A 144 4.57 -19.15 -6.19
C GLU A 144 3.19 -18.97 -5.56
N LYS A 145 3.13 -18.43 -4.34
CA LYS A 145 1.89 -18.19 -3.60
C LYS A 145 1.19 -16.90 -4.00
N LEU A 146 1.92 -15.96 -4.59
CA LEU A 146 1.42 -14.65 -5.02
C LEU A 146 0.96 -14.70 -6.47
N ARG A 147 -0.05 -13.88 -6.81
CA ARG A 147 -0.46 -13.74 -8.21
C ARG A 147 0.64 -13.04 -9.00
N GLU A 148 1.19 -13.71 -10.00
CA GLU A 148 2.23 -13.16 -10.87
C GLU A 148 1.83 -11.80 -11.46
N GLY A 149 2.77 -10.85 -11.46
CA GLY A 149 2.59 -9.48 -11.94
C GLY A 149 1.77 -8.58 -11.02
N SER A 150 1.22 -9.09 -9.90
CA SER A 150 0.58 -8.22 -8.89
C SER A 150 1.61 -7.31 -8.21
N ILE A 151 1.14 -6.24 -7.56
CA ILE A 151 2.02 -5.34 -6.80
C ILE A 151 2.73 -6.09 -5.68
N ALA A 152 2.02 -6.98 -4.96
CA ALA A 152 2.63 -7.84 -3.93
C ALA A 152 3.74 -8.73 -4.52
N TRP A 153 3.51 -9.36 -5.66
CA TRP A 153 4.52 -10.19 -6.34
C TRP A 153 5.75 -9.36 -6.73
N GLN A 154 5.54 -8.16 -7.30
CA GLN A 154 6.63 -7.27 -7.71
C GLN A 154 7.46 -6.79 -6.50
N LEU A 155 6.80 -6.42 -5.40
CA LEU A 155 7.45 -6.01 -4.17
C LEU A 155 8.28 -7.15 -3.57
N VAL A 156 7.68 -8.33 -3.40
CA VAL A 156 8.35 -9.51 -2.83
C VAL A 156 9.54 -9.93 -3.70
N LYS A 157 9.38 -9.90 -5.03
CA LYS A 157 10.48 -10.18 -5.95
C LYS A 157 11.64 -9.20 -5.76
N ALA A 158 11.37 -7.90 -5.63
CA ALA A 158 12.43 -6.89 -5.40
C ALA A 158 13.17 -7.17 -4.08
N VAL A 159 12.45 -7.44 -2.98
CA VAL A 159 13.02 -7.76 -1.67
C VAL A 159 13.90 -9.02 -1.70
N ILE A 160 13.45 -10.07 -2.39
CA ILE A 160 14.23 -11.33 -2.50
C ILE A 160 15.49 -11.13 -3.36
N THR A 161 15.41 -10.36 -4.45
CA THR A 161 16.55 -10.10 -5.33
C THR A 161 17.62 -9.29 -4.60
N ASP A 162 17.22 -8.25 -3.86
CA ASP A 162 18.13 -7.45 -3.05
C ASP A 162 18.85 -8.30 -1.98
N ALA A 163 18.11 -9.16 -1.29
CA ALA A 163 18.68 -10.06 -0.29
C ALA A 163 19.73 -11.07 -0.84
N LYS A 164 19.64 -11.40 -2.13
CA LYS A 164 20.60 -12.28 -2.80
C LYS A 164 21.83 -11.54 -3.34
N GLY A 165 21.89 -10.20 -3.24
CA GLY A 165 22.98 -9.39 -3.76
C GLY A 165 23.04 -9.32 -5.28
N GLU A 166 21.92 -9.54 -5.97
CA GLU A 166 21.77 -9.55 -7.44
C GLU A 166 21.21 -8.21 -7.97
N GLY A 167 21.38 -7.11 -7.21
CA GLY A 167 20.90 -5.77 -7.55
C GLY A 167 21.95 -4.87 -8.19
#